data_85b4fbc8fda60b530e4704433e5f3915
#
_entry.id   85b4fbc8fda60b530e4704433e5f3915
#
_cell.length_a   1.000
_cell.length_b   1.000
_cell.length_c   1.000
_cell.angle_alpha   90.00
_cell.angle_beta   90.00
_cell.angle_gamma   90.00
#
_symmetry.space_group_name_H-M   'P 1'
#
loop_
_entity.id
_entity.type
_entity.pdbx_description
1 polymer ?
#
loop_
_entity_poly.entity_id
_entity_poly.type
_entity_poly.pdbx_seq_one_letter_code
_entity_poly.pdbx_strand_id
1 'polypeptide(L)'
;MKEKISPYFGQAFPVPKIHKDTTMKEGERLCKLGVLERQPASEWALPSFIIHKKDKTVHFLSDFWEVNKRLVRTPFPIRKISTVLQEIEGSSYATALDLNMGYHTIRLDPDASKICMVIFPWGEYSYKRLPVGIAGSPDIFQGEMSEQLRELN
;
A
#
# COMPACT_ATOMS: atom_id res chain seq x y z
N MET A 1 8.97 -19.37 16.17
CA MET A 1 10.03 -18.53 15.57
C MET A 1 9.92 -18.69 14.06
N LYS A 2 9.52 -17.61 13.35
CA LYS A 2 9.46 -17.64 11.88
C LYS A 2 10.89 -17.74 11.36
N GLU A 3 11.12 -18.60 10.35
CA GLU A 3 12.38 -18.70 9.64
C GLU A 3 12.89 -17.32 9.26
N LYS A 4 14.20 -17.15 9.37
CA LYS A 4 14.89 -15.91 9.02
C LYS A 4 14.59 -15.59 7.55
N ILE A 5 13.69 -14.66 7.32
CA ILE A 5 13.30 -14.26 5.98
C ILE A 5 14.52 -13.63 5.30
N SER A 6 14.99 -14.24 4.22
CA SER A 6 16.12 -13.71 3.48
C SER A 6 15.70 -12.43 2.75
N PRO A 7 16.47 -11.33 2.87
CA PRO A 7 16.18 -10.10 2.17
C PRO A 7 16.16 -10.28 0.65
N TYR A 8 15.40 -9.43 -0.02
CA TYR A 8 15.38 -9.34 -1.48
C TYR A 8 15.78 -7.95 -1.92
N PHE A 9 16.79 -7.87 -2.79
CA PHE A 9 17.26 -6.63 -3.38
C PHE A 9 17.06 -6.68 -4.89
N GLY A 10 16.01 -6.03 -5.37
CA GLY A 10 15.69 -5.87 -6.79
C GLY A 10 16.40 -4.68 -7.40
N GLN A 11 16.46 -4.66 -8.73
CA GLN A 11 16.97 -3.51 -9.47
C GLN A 11 15.86 -2.48 -9.71
N ALA A 12 16.20 -1.20 -9.60
CA ALA A 12 15.26 -0.14 -9.93
C ALA A 12 14.82 -0.24 -11.41
N PHE A 13 13.53 -0.10 -11.66
CA PHE A 13 13.05 0.01 -13.03
C PHE A 13 13.56 1.29 -13.69
N PRO A 14 13.96 1.23 -14.97
CA PRO A 14 14.35 2.42 -15.72
C PRO A 14 13.12 3.34 -15.88
N VAL A 15 13.28 4.61 -15.52
CA VAL A 15 12.24 5.61 -15.71
C VAL A 15 12.54 6.41 -16.96
N PRO A 16 11.67 6.39 -17.98
CA PRO A 16 11.86 7.19 -19.19
C PRO A 16 12.03 8.67 -18.84
N LYS A 17 12.93 9.36 -19.56
CA LYS A 17 13.27 10.76 -19.30
C LYS A 17 12.04 11.66 -19.22
N ILE A 18 11.05 11.43 -20.08
CA ILE A 18 9.80 12.19 -20.14
C ILE A 18 8.95 12.06 -18.85
N HIS A 19 9.12 10.98 -18.10
CA HIS A 19 8.35 10.70 -16.87
C HIS A 19 9.13 10.95 -15.58
N LYS A 20 10.45 11.23 -15.69
CA LYS A 20 11.33 11.35 -14.53
C LYS A 20 10.86 12.40 -13.55
N ASP A 21 10.60 13.61 -14.02
CA ASP A 21 10.19 14.73 -13.16
C ASP A 21 8.84 14.47 -12.48
N THR A 22 7.90 13.88 -13.21
CA THR A 22 6.60 13.53 -12.66
C THR A 22 6.72 12.46 -11.57
N THR A 23 7.56 11.44 -11.80
CA THR A 23 7.82 10.38 -10.82
C THR A 23 8.49 10.92 -9.57
N MET A 24 9.49 11.79 -9.74
CA MET A 24 10.20 12.41 -8.61
C MET A 24 9.26 13.29 -7.77
N LYS A 25 8.44 14.13 -8.41
CA LYS A 25 7.45 14.97 -7.74
C LYS A 25 6.43 14.14 -6.94
N GLU A 26 5.98 13.02 -7.49
CA GLU A 26 5.06 12.14 -6.79
C GLU A 26 5.74 11.46 -5.58
N GLY A 27 6.98 11.00 -5.72
CA GLY A 27 7.78 10.50 -4.60
C GLY A 27 7.96 11.53 -3.49
N GLU A 28 8.28 12.78 -3.85
CA GLU A 28 8.39 13.90 -2.90
C GLU A 28 7.04 14.20 -2.22
N ARG A 29 5.94 14.15 -2.97
CA ARG A 29 4.59 14.30 -2.42
C ARG A 29 4.29 13.25 -1.37
N LEU A 30 4.58 11.99 -1.67
CA LEU A 30 4.39 10.87 -0.73
C LEU A 30 5.29 11.01 0.51
N CYS A 31 6.51 11.54 0.36
CA CYS A 31 7.37 11.86 1.52
C CYS A 31 6.77 12.98 2.38
N LYS A 32 6.28 14.05 1.78
CA LYS A 32 5.61 15.15 2.52
C LYS A 32 4.36 14.68 3.26
N LEU A 33 3.64 13.72 2.71
CA LEU A 33 2.47 13.09 3.36
C LEU A 33 2.85 12.06 4.44
N GLY A 34 4.14 11.78 4.63
CA GLY A 34 4.61 10.77 5.59
C GLY A 34 4.25 9.33 5.18
N VAL A 35 3.99 9.09 3.90
CA VAL A 35 3.78 7.74 3.34
C VAL A 35 5.10 7.06 3.08
N LEU A 36 6.06 7.80 2.50
CA LEU A 36 7.43 7.36 2.25
C LEU A 36 8.44 8.17 3.07
N GLU A 37 9.55 7.54 3.38
CA GLU A 37 10.72 8.19 3.96
C GLU A 37 11.98 7.76 3.24
N ARG A 38 12.82 8.72 2.86
CA ARG A 38 14.09 8.42 2.18
C ARG A 38 15.04 7.72 3.15
N GLN A 39 15.70 6.68 2.65
CA GLN A 39 16.67 5.88 3.41
C GLN A 39 18.04 5.89 2.72
N PRO A 40 19.15 5.81 3.48
CA PRO A 40 20.48 5.80 2.89
C PRO A 40 20.81 4.49 2.17
N ALA A 41 20.45 3.35 2.74
CA ALA A 41 20.62 2.02 2.19
C ALA A 41 19.76 1.01 2.96
N SER A 42 19.42 -0.10 2.31
CA SER A 42 18.67 -1.19 2.92
C SER A 42 19.10 -2.54 2.36
N GLU A 43 18.88 -3.61 3.14
CA GLU A 43 18.97 -4.99 2.66
C GLU A 43 17.79 -5.37 1.76
N TRP A 44 16.69 -4.64 1.86
CA TRP A 44 15.49 -4.82 1.05
C TRP A 44 15.37 -3.71 0.02
N ALA A 45 15.07 -4.07 -1.22
CA ALA A 45 14.76 -3.09 -2.25
C ALA A 45 13.76 -3.67 -3.26
N LEU A 46 12.57 -3.12 -3.29
CA LEU A 46 11.49 -3.52 -4.17
C LEU A 46 11.38 -2.53 -5.33
N PRO A 47 11.42 -2.99 -6.58
CA PRO A 47 11.27 -2.12 -7.72
C PRO A 47 9.95 -1.37 -7.71
N SER A 48 9.97 -0.09 -8.07
CA SER A 48 8.77 0.73 -8.10
C SER A 48 8.70 1.54 -9.39
N PHE A 49 7.50 1.81 -9.85
CA PHE A 49 7.21 2.54 -11.07
C PHE A 49 5.91 3.33 -10.93
N ILE A 50 5.64 4.19 -11.88
CA ILE A 50 4.39 4.92 -11.97
C ILE A 50 3.59 4.50 -13.19
N ILE A 51 2.26 4.51 -13.04
CA ILE A 51 1.32 4.41 -14.15
C ILE A 51 0.66 5.76 -14.34
N HIS A 52 0.70 6.27 -15.56
CA HIS A 52 -0.02 7.47 -15.94
C HIS A 52 -1.50 7.15 -16.16
N LYS A 53 -2.36 7.88 -15.48
CA LYS A 53 -3.80 7.81 -15.70
C LYS A 53 -4.23 8.75 -16.83
N LYS A 54 -5.41 8.51 -17.40
CA LYS A 54 -5.98 9.34 -18.48
C LYS A 54 -6.19 10.80 -18.05
N ASP A 55 -6.44 11.04 -16.76
CA ASP A 55 -6.63 12.36 -16.15
C ASP A 55 -5.31 13.11 -15.85
N LYS A 56 -4.18 12.64 -16.39
CA LYS A 56 -2.82 13.16 -16.17
C LYS A 56 -2.31 12.99 -14.73
N THR A 57 -3.03 12.34 -13.84
CA THR A 57 -2.52 11.94 -12.54
C THR A 57 -1.63 10.69 -12.68
N VAL A 58 -0.82 10.44 -11.67
CA VAL A 58 0.05 9.26 -11.65
C VAL A 58 -0.33 8.33 -10.50
N HIS A 59 -0.24 7.05 -10.75
CA HIS A 59 -0.39 6.03 -9.74
C HIS A 59 0.96 5.39 -9.47
N PHE A 60 1.40 5.50 -8.23
CA PHE A 60 2.65 4.93 -7.75
C PHE A 60 2.42 3.47 -7.38
N LEU A 61 3.19 2.58 -7.99
CA LEU A 61 3.12 1.14 -7.76
C LEU A 61 4.48 0.61 -7.35
N SER A 62 4.46 -0.29 -6.37
CA SER A 62 5.63 -1.03 -5.92
C SER A 62 5.39 -2.52 -6.11
N ASP A 63 6.40 -3.23 -6.59
CA ASP A 63 6.33 -4.66 -6.80
C ASP A 63 6.62 -5.41 -5.49
N PHE A 64 5.57 -5.80 -4.81
CA PHE A 64 5.63 -6.58 -3.57
C PHE A 64 5.63 -8.10 -3.79
N TRP A 65 5.82 -8.59 -5.01
CA TRP A 65 5.78 -10.02 -5.33
C TRP A 65 6.67 -10.86 -4.42
N GLU A 66 7.93 -10.46 -4.23
CA GLU A 66 8.88 -11.19 -3.40
C GLU A 66 8.56 -11.11 -1.90
N VAL A 67 7.99 -10.00 -1.44
CA VAL A 67 7.49 -9.88 -0.07
C VAL A 67 6.26 -10.77 0.12
N ASN A 68 5.32 -10.72 -0.81
CA ASN A 68 4.08 -11.50 -0.73
C ASN A 68 4.32 -13.02 -0.67
N LYS A 69 5.35 -13.53 -1.35
CA LYS A 69 5.73 -14.95 -1.25
C LYS A 69 6.16 -15.37 0.16
N ARG A 70 6.69 -14.43 0.94
CA ARG A 70 7.26 -14.66 2.28
C ARG A 70 6.29 -14.31 3.41
N LEU A 71 5.20 -13.63 3.10
CA LEU A 71 4.18 -13.26 4.07
C LEU A 71 3.25 -14.45 4.38
N VAL A 72 2.96 -14.60 5.66
CA VAL A 72 1.83 -15.43 6.09
C VAL A 72 0.61 -14.51 6.16
N ARG A 73 -0.31 -14.69 5.23
CA ARG A 73 -1.55 -13.92 5.22
C ARG A 73 -2.49 -14.41 6.32
N THR A 74 -3.06 -13.50 7.07
CA THR A 74 -4.17 -13.74 8.01
C THR A 74 -5.42 -13.14 7.39
N PRO A 75 -6.27 -13.94 6.71
CA PRO A 75 -7.44 -13.41 6.02
C PRO A 75 -8.44 -12.80 6.99
N PHE A 76 -8.93 -11.61 6.67
CA PHE A 76 -10.09 -11.03 7.33
C PHE A 76 -11.37 -11.55 6.67
N PRO A 77 -12.43 -11.93 7.44
CA PRO A 77 -13.68 -12.45 6.87
C PRO A 77 -14.46 -11.32 6.19
N ILE A 78 -14.15 -11.06 4.92
CA ILE A 78 -14.88 -10.06 4.13
C ILE A 78 -16.23 -10.63 3.72
N ARG A 79 -17.32 -9.90 4.03
CA ARG A 79 -18.68 -10.28 3.64
C ARG A 79 -18.84 -10.33 2.12
N LYS A 80 -19.63 -11.28 1.64
CA LYS A 80 -20.00 -11.33 0.22
C LYS A 80 -20.93 -10.17 -0.13
N ILE A 81 -20.79 -9.62 -1.32
CA ILE A 81 -21.63 -8.51 -1.80
C ILE A 81 -23.12 -8.89 -1.73
N SER A 82 -23.48 -10.13 -2.10
CA SER A 82 -24.86 -10.61 -2.02
C SER A 82 -25.43 -10.55 -0.60
N THR A 83 -24.62 -10.89 0.42
CA THR A 83 -25.04 -10.80 1.84
C THR A 83 -25.25 -9.34 2.26
N VAL A 84 -24.35 -8.45 1.86
CA VAL A 84 -24.48 -7.02 2.16
C VAL A 84 -25.73 -6.44 1.51
N LEU A 85 -26.00 -6.81 0.25
CA LEU A 85 -27.21 -6.35 -0.47
C LEU A 85 -28.49 -6.84 0.20
N GLN A 86 -28.51 -8.07 0.73
CA GLN A 86 -29.66 -8.60 1.49
C GLN A 86 -29.85 -7.83 2.82
N GLU A 87 -28.78 -7.46 3.51
CA GLU A 87 -28.87 -6.72 4.78
C GLU A 87 -29.42 -5.30 4.59
N ILE A 88 -29.15 -4.65 3.45
CA ILE A 88 -29.69 -3.32 3.14
C ILE A 88 -31.05 -3.33 2.43
N GLU A 89 -31.57 -4.51 2.12
CA GLU A 89 -32.89 -4.64 1.51
C GLU A 89 -33.97 -4.07 2.43
N GLY A 90 -34.82 -3.19 1.89
CA GLY A 90 -35.84 -2.48 2.66
C GLY A 90 -35.36 -1.20 3.36
N SER A 91 -34.09 -0.86 3.28
CA SER A 91 -33.58 0.42 3.78
C SER A 91 -34.08 1.59 2.93
N SER A 92 -34.57 2.64 3.57
CA SER A 92 -35.02 3.86 2.89
C SER A 92 -33.87 4.80 2.53
N TYR A 93 -32.74 4.71 3.22
CA TYR A 93 -31.58 5.58 3.02
C TYR A 93 -30.30 4.76 3.15
N ALA A 94 -29.29 5.11 2.35
CA ALA A 94 -27.95 4.54 2.44
C ALA A 94 -26.91 5.65 2.26
N THR A 95 -25.81 5.59 3.01
CA THR A 95 -24.67 6.47 2.86
C THR A 95 -23.47 5.67 2.37
N ALA A 96 -22.85 6.12 1.27
CA ALA A 96 -21.59 5.57 0.80
C ALA A 96 -20.45 6.50 1.19
N LEU A 97 -19.39 5.94 1.78
CA LEU A 97 -18.17 6.66 2.14
C LEU A 97 -17.02 6.13 1.29
N ASP A 98 -16.26 7.03 0.67
CA ASP A 98 -15.03 6.71 -0.04
C ASP A 98 -13.83 7.34 0.69
N LEU A 99 -12.85 6.52 1.04
CA LEU A 99 -11.67 6.96 1.77
C LEU A 99 -10.52 7.24 0.79
N ASN A 100 -10.19 8.50 0.62
CA ASN A 100 -9.03 8.89 -0.16
C ASN A 100 -7.75 8.35 0.47
N MET A 101 -6.95 7.61 -0.31
CA MET A 101 -5.69 7.00 0.14
C MET A 101 -5.87 6.10 1.38
N GLY A 102 -6.98 5.38 1.49
CA GLY A 102 -7.40 4.64 2.68
C GLY A 102 -6.32 3.76 3.31
N TYR A 103 -5.57 2.98 2.53
CA TYR A 103 -4.46 2.17 3.06
C TYR A 103 -3.37 3.03 3.72
N HIS A 104 -3.09 4.20 3.21
CA HIS A 104 -2.07 5.09 3.75
C HIS A 104 -2.49 5.81 5.04
N THR A 105 -3.71 5.62 5.54
CA THR A 105 -4.11 6.08 6.87
C THR A 105 -3.50 5.21 7.98
N ILE A 106 -3.21 3.95 7.70
CA ILE A 106 -2.66 2.97 8.64
C ILE A 106 -1.14 3.09 8.69
N ARG A 107 -0.59 3.21 9.90
CA ARG A 107 0.85 3.24 10.12
C ARG A 107 1.43 1.84 10.09
N LEU A 108 2.60 1.69 9.47
CA LEU A 108 3.38 0.47 9.58
C LEU A 108 4.19 0.45 10.87
N ASP A 109 4.31 -0.73 11.44
CA ASP A 109 5.31 -1.03 12.45
C ASP A 109 6.72 -0.81 11.89
N PRO A 110 7.70 -0.35 12.70
CA PRO A 110 9.07 -0.12 12.26
C PRO A 110 9.72 -1.34 11.59
N ASP A 111 9.46 -2.55 12.06
CA ASP A 111 10.04 -3.76 11.46
C ASP A 111 9.36 -4.12 10.14
N ALA A 112 8.04 -3.93 10.03
CA ALA A 112 7.33 -4.05 8.76
C ALA A 112 7.81 -3.01 7.74
N SER A 113 8.10 -1.78 8.18
CA SER A 113 8.65 -0.72 7.35
C SER A 113 10.01 -1.08 6.72
N LYS A 114 10.87 -1.83 7.45
CA LYS A 114 12.16 -2.32 6.95
C LYS A 114 12.03 -3.30 5.78
N ILE A 115 10.94 -4.04 5.72
CA ILE A 115 10.66 -5.00 4.64
C ILE A 115 10.00 -4.30 3.45
N CYS A 116 9.28 -3.21 3.70
CA CYS A 116 8.57 -2.42 2.69
C CYS A 116 9.47 -1.32 2.12
N MET A 117 10.69 -1.69 1.73
CA MET A 117 11.65 -0.79 1.10
C MET A 117 11.48 -0.79 -0.41
N VAL A 118 11.50 0.38 -1.00
CA VAL A 118 11.35 0.56 -2.45
C VAL A 118 12.53 1.30 -3.03
N ILE A 119 12.89 0.94 -4.27
CA ILE A 119 14.04 1.51 -4.97
C ILE A 119 13.62 2.18 -6.27
N PHE A 120 14.18 3.37 -6.49
CA PHE A 120 14.15 4.14 -7.73
C PHE A 120 15.57 4.41 -8.22
N PRO A 121 15.77 4.81 -9.48
CA PRO A 121 17.10 5.17 -9.98
C PRO A 121 17.81 6.29 -9.22
N TRP A 122 17.11 7.06 -8.40
CA TRP A 122 17.65 8.19 -7.62
C TRP A 122 17.63 7.97 -6.09
N GLY A 123 17.27 6.80 -5.60
CA GLY A 123 17.36 6.47 -4.18
C GLY A 123 16.37 5.45 -3.67
N GLU A 124 16.53 5.11 -2.41
CA GLU A 124 15.72 4.15 -1.68
C GLU A 124 14.78 4.85 -0.70
N TYR A 125 13.61 4.26 -0.48
CA TYR A 125 12.57 4.80 0.40
C TYR A 125 11.91 3.67 1.17
N SER A 126 11.57 3.92 2.44
CA SER A 126 10.74 3.02 3.24
C SER A 126 9.29 3.49 3.26
N TYR A 127 8.35 2.57 3.15
CA TYR A 127 6.96 2.85 3.48
C TYR A 127 6.79 3.01 4.99
N LYS A 128 6.17 4.11 5.40
CA LYS A 128 5.76 4.38 6.81
C LYS A 128 4.27 4.12 7.01
N ARG A 129 3.55 3.94 5.93
CA ARG A 129 2.12 3.66 5.90
C ARG A 129 1.87 2.40 5.10
N LEU A 130 0.76 1.74 5.38
CA LEU A 130 0.37 0.48 4.73
C LEU A 130 0.35 0.65 3.20
N PRO A 131 1.21 -0.04 2.45
CA PRO A 131 1.25 0.11 1.01
C PRO A 131 0.15 -0.69 0.31
N VAL A 132 -0.25 -0.21 -0.86
CA VAL A 132 -1.05 -0.98 -1.81
C VAL A 132 -0.16 -2.05 -2.46
N GLY A 133 -0.70 -3.27 -2.63
CA GLY A 133 0.01 -4.37 -3.30
C GLY A 133 0.57 -5.44 -2.37
N ILE A 134 0.62 -5.21 -1.06
CA ILE A 134 0.87 -6.28 -0.08
C ILE A 134 -0.39 -7.13 0.06
N ALA A 135 -0.24 -8.45 -0.01
CA ALA A 135 -1.35 -9.40 0.02
C ALA A 135 -2.25 -9.28 1.26
N GLY A 136 -1.68 -8.88 2.40
CA GLY A 136 -2.41 -8.66 3.65
C GLY A 136 -3.01 -7.26 3.80
N SER A 137 -2.71 -6.30 2.93
CA SER A 137 -3.20 -4.92 3.09
C SER A 137 -4.73 -4.80 3.10
N PRO A 138 -5.47 -5.50 2.22
CA PRO A 138 -6.93 -5.50 2.28
C PRO A 138 -7.48 -6.05 3.60
N ASP A 139 -6.87 -7.11 4.13
CA ASP A 139 -7.31 -7.76 5.37
C ASP A 139 -7.11 -6.82 6.57
N ILE A 140 -5.94 -6.18 6.65
CA ILE A 140 -5.62 -5.21 7.70
C ILE A 140 -6.56 -4.01 7.63
N PHE A 141 -6.71 -3.45 6.42
CA PHE A 141 -7.57 -2.28 6.20
C PHE A 141 -9.03 -2.58 6.60
N GLN A 142 -9.56 -3.74 6.18
CA GLN A 142 -10.92 -4.14 6.51
C GLN A 142 -11.09 -4.36 8.02
N GLY A 143 -10.10 -4.93 8.69
CA GLY A 143 -10.09 -5.09 10.14
C GLY A 143 -10.20 -3.75 10.86
N GLU A 144 -9.34 -2.79 10.50
CA GLU A 144 -9.35 -1.42 11.05
C GLU A 144 -10.68 -0.71 10.77
N MET A 145 -11.21 -0.80 9.55
CA MET A 145 -12.49 -0.19 9.21
C MET A 145 -13.65 -0.81 9.99
N SER A 146 -13.67 -2.12 10.15
CA SER A 146 -14.70 -2.81 10.94
C SER A 146 -14.68 -2.40 12.41
N GLU A 147 -13.48 -2.16 12.96
CA GLU A 147 -13.34 -1.69 14.34
C GLU A 147 -13.83 -0.25 14.49
N GLN A 148 -13.40 0.65 13.58
CA GLN A 148 -13.79 2.06 13.61
C GLN A 148 -15.29 2.29 13.39
N LEU A 149 -15.93 1.43 12.60
CA LEU A 149 -17.36 1.55 12.28
C LEU A 149 -18.25 0.70 13.19
N ARG A 150 -17.68 -0.04 14.15
CA ARG A 150 -18.44 -0.95 15.03
C ARG A 150 -19.52 -0.25 15.82
N GLU A 151 -19.33 1.00 16.21
CA GLU A 151 -20.29 1.78 16.97
C GLU A 151 -21.44 2.35 16.12
N LEU A 152 -21.34 2.22 14.79
CA LEU A 152 -22.38 2.69 13.85
C LEU A 152 -23.37 1.60 13.43
N ASN A 153 -23.18 0.37 13.92
CA ASN A 153 -24.06 -0.79 13.64
C ASN A 153 -25.04 -1.04 14.78
#